data_7977be1be54687fcd3c4797655054ef8
#
_entry.id   7977be1be54687fcd3c4797655054ef8
#
_cell.length_a   1.000
_cell.length_b   1.000
_cell.length_c   1.000
_cell.angle_alpha   90.00
_cell.angle_beta   90.00
_cell.angle_gamma   90.00
#
_symmetry.space_group_name_H-M   'P 1'
#
loop_
_entity.id
_entity.type
_entity.pdbx_description
1 polymer ?
#
loop_
_entity_poly.entity_id
_entity_poly.type
_entity_poly.pdbx_seq_one_letter_code
_entity_poly.pdbx_strand_id
1 'polypeptide(L)'
;YQYGDKPFLSADGMLAVYQDWRNIEEWPRTPGEQQKSNKLVANAKQEDPTDKSGVVGAFCKVYDIYRAMETFLPGVYEPVAGSSDRFTYTGGSTVGGAIVYDNGKFLYSHHATDPCSGRLVNAFDLVRLHKFGELDDDAKPGTPTNRLPSYTAMCEFALQDEQVALLLNQERYEQATQEFAAGAEDDANWMRKLTIST
;
A
#
# COMPACT_ATOMS: atom_id res chain seq x y z
N TYR A 1 -44.17 3.72 -13.03
CA TYR A 1 -43.56 4.03 -14.31
C TYR A 1 -43.78 2.81 -15.24
N GLN A 2 -44.52 3.02 -16.33
CA GLN A 2 -44.76 1.99 -17.32
C GLN A 2 -43.64 2.10 -18.39
N TYR A 3 -42.71 1.17 -18.35
CA TYR A 3 -41.73 0.99 -19.41
C TYR A 3 -42.32 -0.08 -20.35
N GLY A 4 -42.84 0.31 -21.49
CA GLY A 4 -43.51 -0.77 -22.19
C GLY A 4 -43.70 -0.75 -23.69
N ASP A 5 -43.60 0.37 -24.33
CA ASP A 5 -43.99 0.44 -25.74
C ASP A 5 -42.80 0.50 -26.73
N LYS A 6 -41.57 0.39 -26.23
CA LYS A 6 -40.40 0.35 -27.11
C LYS A 6 -39.78 -1.04 -27.14
N PRO A 7 -39.48 -1.60 -28.34
CA PRO A 7 -38.80 -2.87 -28.42
C PRO A 7 -37.44 -2.78 -27.72
N PHE A 8 -37.04 -3.88 -27.07
CA PHE A 8 -35.65 -3.97 -26.54
C PHE A 8 -34.65 -3.80 -27.67
N LEU A 9 -33.60 -3.05 -27.42
CA LEU A 9 -32.48 -2.96 -28.36
C LEU A 9 -31.94 -4.38 -28.62
N SER A 10 -31.78 -4.73 -29.87
CA SER A 10 -31.11 -5.98 -30.24
C SER A 10 -29.64 -5.92 -29.82
N ALA A 11 -29.03 -7.07 -29.55
CA ALA A 11 -27.62 -7.15 -29.25
C ALA A 11 -26.73 -6.48 -30.33
N ASP A 12 -27.08 -6.71 -31.60
CA ASP A 12 -26.42 -6.11 -32.76
C ASP A 12 -26.56 -4.56 -32.77
N GLY A 13 -27.75 -4.06 -32.41
CA GLY A 13 -27.98 -2.62 -32.31
C GLY A 13 -27.19 -1.96 -31.16
N MET A 14 -26.98 -2.68 -30.08
CA MET A 14 -26.12 -2.21 -28.97
C MET A 14 -24.65 -2.21 -29.36
N LEU A 15 -24.19 -3.25 -30.05
CA LEU A 15 -22.81 -3.41 -30.47
C LEU A 15 -22.41 -2.46 -31.61
N ALA A 16 -23.40 -2.05 -32.45
CA ALA A 16 -23.19 -1.11 -33.56
C ALA A 16 -22.78 0.32 -33.12
N VAL A 17 -22.90 0.64 -31.82
CA VAL A 17 -22.42 1.90 -31.26
C VAL A 17 -20.89 1.96 -31.19
N TYR A 18 -20.22 0.81 -31.21
CA TYR A 18 -18.77 0.67 -31.16
C TYR A 18 -18.21 0.42 -32.56
N GLN A 19 -17.06 1.02 -32.93
CA GLN A 19 -16.37 0.69 -34.18
C GLN A 19 -15.85 -0.75 -34.13
N ASP A 20 -15.24 -1.12 -33.03
CA ASP A 20 -14.87 -2.49 -32.67
C ASP A 20 -15.23 -2.76 -31.23
N TRP A 21 -16.35 -3.47 -31.00
CA TRP A 21 -16.80 -3.81 -29.65
C TRP A 21 -15.81 -4.73 -28.88
N ARG A 22 -14.82 -5.34 -29.56
CA ARG A 22 -13.76 -6.12 -28.93
C ARG A 22 -12.67 -5.22 -28.41
N ASN A 23 -12.59 -3.97 -28.88
CA ASN A 23 -11.66 -2.99 -28.37
C ASN A 23 -12.18 -2.39 -27.06
N ILE A 24 -11.64 -2.86 -25.93
CA ILE A 24 -12.05 -2.42 -24.58
C ILE A 24 -11.80 -0.91 -24.37
N GLU A 25 -10.91 -0.29 -25.14
CA GLU A 25 -10.61 1.15 -25.01
C GLU A 25 -11.77 2.04 -25.51
N GLU A 26 -12.61 1.50 -26.39
CA GLU A 26 -13.80 2.20 -26.88
C GLU A 26 -14.99 2.13 -25.91
N TRP A 27 -14.91 1.31 -24.88
CA TRP A 27 -15.99 1.14 -23.92
C TRP A 27 -16.11 2.37 -23.02
N PRO A 28 -17.35 2.87 -22.77
CA PRO A 28 -17.57 3.98 -21.87
C PRO A 28 -17.12 3.60 -20.46
N ARG A 29 -16.22 4.37 -19.92
CA ARG A 29 -15.72 4.19 -18.54
C ARG A 29 -16.34 5.24 -17.63
N THR A 30 -16.74 4.82 -16.44
CA THR A 30 -17.17 5.78 -15.42
C THR A 30 -15.97 6.65 -14.99
N PRO A 31 -16.20 7.91 -14.60
CA PRO A 31 -15.10 8.77 -14.12
C PRO A 31 -14.26 8.17 -13.01
N GLY A 32 -14.86 7.32 -12.15
CA GLY A 32 -14.16 6.60 -11.10
C GLY A 32 -13.26 5.47 -11.62
N GLU A 33 -13.60 4.83 -12.74
CA GLU A 33 -12.79 3.77 -13.35
C GLU A 33 -11.58 4.33 -14.10
N GLN A 34 -11.71 5.50 -14.73
CA GLN A 34 -10.57 6.18 -15.35
C GLN A 34 -9.53 6.58 -14.32
N GLN A 35 -9.93 7.04 -13.14
CA GLN A 35 -9.00 7.32 -12.05
C GLN A 35 -8.34 6.05 -11.49
N LYS A 36 -9.08 4.92 -11.42
CA LYS A 36 -8.55 3.64 -10.95
C LYS A 36 -7.54 3.04 -11.94
N SER A 37 -7.80 3.09 -13.25
CA SER A 37 -6.87 2.56 -14.26
C SER A 37 -5.54 3.30 -14.29
N ASN A 38 -5.57 4.62 -14.17
CA ASN A 38 -4.36 5.45 -14.11
C ASN A 38 -3.54 5.20 -12.82
N LYS A 39 -4.22 4.84 -11.70
CA LYS A 39 -3.55 4.48 -10.44
C LYS A 39 -2.95 3.08 -10.47
N LEU A 40 -3.58 2.11 -11.14
CA LEU A 40 -3.05 0.74 -11.28
C LEU A 40 -1.76 0.70 -12.10
N VAL A 41 -1.65 1.53 -13.15
CA VAL A 41 -0.42 1.66 -13.94
C VAL A 41 0.73 2.28 -13.13
N ALA A 42 0.42 3.23 -12.24
CA ALA A 42 1.42 3.86 -11.35
C ALA A 42 1.91 2.92 -10.24
N ASN A 43 1.16 1.86 -9.90
CA ASN A 43 1.51 0.90 -8.84
C ASN A 43 2.26 -0.34 -9.35
N ALA A 44 2.71 -0.37 -10.60
CA ALA A 44 3.24 -1.57 -11.26
C ALA A 44 4.54 -2.15 -10.67
N LYS A 45 5.19 -1.49 -9.71
CA LYS A 45 6.27 -2.06 -8.88
C LYS A 45 6.37 -1.27 -7.58
N GLN A 46 5.69 -1.72 -6.54
CA GLN A 46 6.06 -1.26 -5.20
C GLN A 46 7.35 -1.99 -4.79
N GLU A 47 8.32 -1.23 -4.26
CA GLU A 47 9.45 -1.80 -3.56
C GLU A 47 9.00 -2.72 -2.43
N ASP A 48 9.80 -3.76 -2.16
CA ASP A 48 9.57 -4.60 -1.00
C ASP A 48 9.45 -3.73 0.26
N PRO A 49 8.34 -3.82 1.00
CA PRO A 49 8.13 -2.98 2.17
C PRO A 49 9.16 -3.24 3.28
N THR A 50 9.78 -4.43 3.29
CA THR A 50 10.82 -4.79 4.26
C THR A 50 12.17 -4.16 3.92
N ASP A 51 12.41 -3.75 2.66
CA ASP A 51 13.64 -3.07 2.24
C ASP A 51 13.60 -1.57 2.49
N LYS A 52 12.42 -1.03 2.85
CA LYS A 52 12.29 0.38 3.17
C LYS A 52 13.03 0.72 4.45
N SER A 53 13.74 1.86 4.44
CA SER A 53 14.40 2.37 5.64
C SER A 53 13.41 3.03 6.61
N GLY A 54 13.80 3.14 7.86
CA GLY A 54 13.06 3.88 8.88
C GLY A 54 11.84 3.12 9.44
N VAL A 55 10.88 3.86 9.99
CA VAL A 55 9.74 3.29 10.72
C VAL A 55 8.88 2.37 9.86
N VAL A 56 8.70 2.70 8.57
CA VAL A 56 7.90 1.88 7.66
C VAL A 56 8.52 0.49 7.46
N GLY A 57 9.82 0.44 7.18
CA GLY A 57 10.53 -0.82 7.01
C GLY A 57 10.57 -1.64 8.30
N ALA A 58 10.92 -1.00 9.41
CA ALA A 58 10.93 -1.67 10.72
C ALA A 58 9.56 -2.25 11.07
N PHE A 59 8.47 -1.51 10.86
CA PHE A 59 7.11 -2.00 11.08
C PHE A 59 6.78 -3.21 10.18
N CYS A 60 7.09 -3.12 8.87
CA CYS A 60 6.80 -4.19 7.92
C CYS A 60 7.68 -5.44 8.09
N LYS A 61 8.83 -5.33 8.76
CA LYS A 61 9.65 -6.49 9.18
C LYS A 61 9.08 -7.20 10.39
N VAL A 62 8.47 -6.45 11.31
CA VAL A 62 7.83 -7.00 12.53
C VAL A 62 6.44 -7.55 12.19
N TYR A 63 5.66 -6.84 11.37
CA TYR A 63 4.28 -7.16 11.03
C TYR A 63 4.11 -7.34 9.53
N ASP A 64 3.74 -8.55 9.11
CA ASP A 64 3.14 -8.77 7.80
C ASP A 64 1.65 -8.38 7.82
N ILE A 65 0.97 -8.49 6.68
CA ILE A 65 -0.45 -8.18 6.56
C ILE A 65 -1.31 -9.00 7.53
N TYR A 66 -1.02 -10.29 7.69
CA TYR A 66 -1.81 -11.19 8.53
C TYR A 66 -1.71 -10.80 10.01
N ARG A 67 -0.48 -10.61 10.50
CA ARG A 67 -0.23 -10.17 11.87
C ARG A 67 -0.78 -8.77 12.14
N ALA A 68 -0.68 -7.87 11.15
CA ALA A 68 -1.24 -6.52 11.27
C ALA A 68 -2.76 -6.53 11.37
N MET A 69 -3.45 -7.37 10.60
CA MET A 69 -4.90 -7.58 10.70
C MET A 69 -5.29 -8.12 12.08
N GLU A 70 -4.60 -9.17 12.54
CA GLU A 70 -4.91 -9.81 13.81
C GLU A 70 -4.66 -8.87 14.99
N THR A 71 -3.53 -8.16 15.00
CA THR A 71 -3.09 -7.35 16.13
C THR A 71 -3.80 -6.02 16.23
N PHE A 72 -3.94 -5.32 15.11
CA PHE A 72 -4.37 -3.92 15.10
C PHE A 72 -5.78 -3.70 14.55
N LEU A 73 -6.33 -4.67 13.80
CA LEU A 73 -7.61 -4.60 13.12
C LEU A 73 -8.49 -5.83 13.41
N PRO A 74 -8.64 -6.25 14.68
CA PRO A 74 -9.42 -7.43 15.01
C PRO A 74 -10.87 -7.26 14.58
N GLY A 75 -11.41 -8.28 13.85
CA GLY A 75 -12.79 -8.26 13.36
C GLY A 75 -13.06 -7.34 12.15
N VAL A 76 -12.04 -6.68 11.60
CA VAL A 76 -12.19 -5.85 10.40
C VAL A 76 -12.13 -6.70 9.12
N TYR A 77 -11.33 -7.75 9.13
CA TYR A 77 -11.18 -8.69 8.03
C TYR A 77 -11.45 -10.12 8.49
N GLU A 78 -12.33 -10.82 7.80
CA GLU A 78 -12.65 -12.23 8.07
C GLU A 78 -12.06 -13.12 6.97
N PRO A 79 -11.36 -14.21 7.31
CA PRO A 79 -10.81 -15.13 6.32
C PRO A 79 -11.93 -15.85 5.57
N VAL A 80 -11.74 -16.06 4.28
CA VAL A 80 -12.66 -16.81 3.44
C VAL A 80 -12.34 -18.30 3.56
N ALA A 81 -13.36 -19.12 3.86
CA ALA A 81 -13.20 -20.56 3.95
C ALA A 81 -12.60 -21.15 2.67
N GLY A 82 -11.55 -21.96 2.82
CA GLY A 82 -10.87 -22.62 1.69
C GLY A 82 -9.87 -21.74 0.93
N SER A 83 -9.57 -20.53 1.41
CA SER A 83 -8.52 -19.68 0.84
C SER A 83 -7.60 -19.16 1.96
N SER A 84 -6.30 -19.20 1.73
CA SER A 84 -5.30 -18.64 2.66
C SER A 84 -5.12 -17.14 2.49
N ASP A 85 -5.42 -16.61 1.29
CA ASP A 85 -5.00 -15.28 0.88
C ASP A 85 -6.17 -14.32 0.67
N ARG A 86 -7.44 -14.81 0.84
CA ARG A 86 -8.64 -14.01 0.63
C ARG A 86 -9.35 -13.72 1.94
N PHE A 87 -9.73 -12.46 2.08
CA PHE A 87 -10.43 -11.94 3.24
C PHE A 87 -11.67 -11.14 2.80
N THR A 88 -12.65 -11.12 3.67
CA THR A 88 -13.85 -10.29 3.55
C THR A 88 -13.69 -9.09 4.47
N TYR A 89 -13.80 -7.89 3.93
CA TYR A 89 -13.91 -6.68 4.74
C TYR A 89 -15.32 -6.61 5.36
N THR A 90 -15.40 -6.58 6.67
CA THR A 90 -16.70 -6.68 7.40
C THR A 90 -17.60 -5.46 7.20
N GLY A 91 -17.04 -4.29 6.91
CA GLY A 91 -17.78 -3.08 6.53
C GLY A 91 -18.25 -3.05 5.08
N GLY A 92 -18.03 -4.12 4.30
CA GLY A 92 -18.40 -4.22 2.89
C GLY A 92 -19.59 -5.14 2.66
N SER A 93 -20.13 -5.13 1.44
CA SER A 93 -21.25 -5.98 1.02
C SER A 93 -20.83 -7.22 0.21
N THR A 94 -19.56 -7.35 -0.15
CA THR A 94 -19.04 -8.44 -0.97
C THR A 94 -18.16 -9.38 -0.16
N VAL A 95 -18.04 -10.64 -0.58
CA VAL A 95 -17.22 -11.65 0.10
C VAL A 95 -15.90 -11.84 -0.64
N GLY A 96 -14.78 -11.92 0.12
CA GLY A 96 -13.48 -12.31 -0.42
C GLY A 96 -12.83 -11.29 -1.35
N GLY A 97 -13.19 -10.01 -1.23
CA GLY A 97 -12.66 -8.93 -2.07
C GLY A 97 -11.32 -8.36 -1.62
N ALA A 98 -10.82 -8.71 -0.45
CA ALA A 98 -9.48 -8.34 0.01
C ALA A 98 -8.52 -9.51 -0.22
N ILE A 99 -7.44 -9.28 -0.96
CA ILE A 99 -6.50 -10.33 -1.40
C ILE A 99 -5.10 -9.96 -0.92
N VAL A 100 -4.46 -10.92 -0.26
CA VAL A 100 -3.08 -10.79 0.20
C VAL A 100 -2.12 -11.36 -0.85
N TYR A 101 -1.02 -10.65 -1.08
CA TYR A 101 0.01 -10.98 -2.07
C TYR A 101 1.39 -11.10 -1.42
N ASP A 102 2.30 -11.73 -2.15
CA ASP A 102 3.73 -11.83 -1.82
C ASP A 102 3.98 -12.30 -0.38
N ASN A 103 3.32 -13.41 0.01
CA ASN A 103 3.46 -14.02 1.33
C ASN A 103 3.21 -13.04 2.49
N GLY A 104 2.17 -12.24 2.38
CA GLY A 104 1.79 -11.32 3.46
C GLY A 104 2.41 -9.91 3.37
N LYS A 105 3.15 -9.59 2.30
CA LYS A 105 3.76 -8.26 2.16
C LYS A 105 2.79 -7.19 1.76
N PHE A 106 1.76 -7.53 0.95
CA PHE A 106 0.81 -6.58 0.40
C PHE A 106 -0.62 -7.08 0.52
N LEU A 107 -1.54 -6.13 0.63
CA LEU A 107 -2.99 -6.33 0.51
C LEU A 107 -3.52 -5.46 -0.61
N TYR A 108 -4.44 -6.00 -1.41
CA TYR A 108 -5.28 -5.22 -2.32
C TYR A 108 -6.75 -5.49 -2.00
N SER A 109 -7.54 -4.43 -1.79
CA SER A 109 -8.97 -4.55 -1.51
C SER A 109 -9.81 -4.05 -2.68
N HIS A 110 -10.75 -4.90 -3.10
CA HIS A 110 -11.80 -4.58 -4.08
C HIS A 110 -13.09 -4.06 -3.42
N HIS A 111 -13.15 -4.04 -2.09
CA HIS A 111 -14.31 -3.52 -1.37
C HIS A 111 -14.35 -2.00 -1.44
N ALA A 112 -15.41 -1.42 -2.01
CA ALA A 112 -15.51 0.01 -2.25
C ALA A 112 -15.50 0.86 -0.97
N THR A 113 -16.01 0.30 0.13
CA THR A 113 -16.09 0.96 1.46
C THR A 113 -14.85 0.76 2.32
N ASP A 114 -13.92 -0.09 1.90
CA ASP A 114 -12.67 -0.32 2.61
C ASP A 114 -11.74 0.91 2.47
N PRO A 115 -11.17 1.45 3.55
CA PRO A 115 -10.16 2.51 3.48
C PRO A 115 -8.99 2.21 2.53
N CYS A 116 -8.67 0.91 2.33
CA CYS A 116 -7.64 0.44 1.41
C CYS A 116 -8.13 0.21 -0.02
N SER A 117 -9.40 0.52 -0.33
CA SER A 117 -10.03 0.24 -1.63
C SER A 117 -9.20 0.71 -2.83
N GLY A 118 -8.97 -0.21 -3.77
CA GLY A 118 -8.30 0.07 -5.03
C GLY A 118 -6.83 0.45 -4.92
N ARG A 119 -6.18 0.12 -3.78
CA ARG A 119 -4.76 0.36 -3.52
C ARG A 119 -4.06 -0.92 -3.13
N LEU A 120 -2.82 -1.08 -3.59
CA LEU A 120 -1.92 -2.09 -3.07
C LEU A 120 -1.21 -1.49 -1.85
N VAL A 121 -1.48 -2.01 -0.66
CA VAL A 121 -0.97 -1.47 0.60
C VAL A 121 -0.09 -2.50 1.31
N ASN A 122 0.96 -2.04 1.99
CA ASN A 122 1.74 -2.85 2.93
C ASN A 122 1.12 -2.80 4.34
N ALA A 123 1.69 -3.53 5.29
CA ALA A 123 1.16 -3.61 6.66
C ALA A 123 1.10 -2.25 7.37
N PHE A 124 2.09 -1.37 7.16
CA PHE A 124 2.10 -0.02 7.72
C PHE A 124 0.95 0.83 7.18
N ASP A 125 0.77 0.85 5.84
CA ASP A 125 -0.29 1.61 5.20
C ASP A 125 -1.68 1.04 5.48
N LEU A 126 -1.81 -0.30 5.62
CA LEU A 126 -3.04 -0.95 6.05
C LEU A 126 -3.52 -0.39 7.39
N VAL A 127 -2.67 -0.42 8.40
CA VAL A 127 -3.01 0.08 9.75
C VAL A 127 -3.21 1.59 9.74
N ARG A 128 -2.38 2.34 9.00
CA ARG A 128 -2.48 3.79 8.86
C ARG A 128 -3.85 4.22 8.32
N LEU A 129 -4.29 3.62 7.23
CA LEU A 129 -5.55 4.00 6.57
C LEU A 129 -6.77 3.68 7.42
N HIS A 130 -6.75 2.57 8.16
CA HIS A 130 -7.87 2.19 9.04
C HIS A 130 -7.94 2.98 10.34
N LYS A 131 -6.79 3.32 10.94
CA LYS A 131 -6.78 4.00 12.25
C LYS A 131 -6.73 5.52 12.16
N PHE A 132 -6.08 6.02 11.12
CA PHE A 132 -5.72 7.44 11.02
C PHE A 132 -6.12 8.08 9.68
N GLY A 133 -6.78 7.32 8.78
CA GLY A 133 -7.12 7.80 7.45
C GLY A 133 -7.99 9.05 7.44
N GLU A 134 -8.89 9.20 8.40
CA GLU A 134 -9.77 10.36 8.57
C GLU A 134 -9.00 11.67 8.85
N LEU A 135 -7.77 11.59 9.38
CA LEU A 135 -6.95 12.77 9.59
C LEU A 135 -6.51 13.45 8.29
N ASP A 136 -6.64 12.75 7.17
CA ASP A 136 -6.24 13.25 5.86
C ASP A 136 -7.38 13.92 5.08
N ASP A 137 -8.59 14.00 5.63
CA ASP A 137 -9.78 14.53 4.93
C ASP A 137 -9.60 15.96 4.45
N ASP A 138 -8.91 16.79 5.24
CA ASP A 138 -8.61 18.18 4.91
C ASP A 138 -7.30 18.36 4.11
N ALA A 139 -6.60 17.27 3.79
CA ALA A 139 -5.33 17.33 3.07
C ALA A 139 -5.54 17.74 1.61
N LYS A 140 -4.65 18.60 1.10
CA LYS A 140 -4.71 19.05 -0.29
C LYS A 140 -4.49 17.86 -1.24
N PRO A 141 -5.26 17.77 -2.34
CA PRO A 141 -5.04 16.76 -3.36
C PRO A 141 -3.59 16.76 -3.86
N GLY A 142 -2.98 15.56 -3.91
CA GLY A 142 -1.58 15.41 -4.36
C GLY A 142 -0.55 15.59 -3.24
N THR A 143 -0.95 15.77 -1.99
CA THR A 143 0.00 15.78 -0.86
C THR A 143 0.73 14.43 -0.81
N PRO A 144 2.08 14.40 -0.78
CA PRO A 144 2.85 13.17 -0.63
C PRO A 144 2.49 12.44 0.67
N THR A 145 2.44 11.11 0.63
CA THR A 145 2.01 10.28 1.78
C THR A 145 2.80 10.59 3.04
N ASN A 146 4.10 10.81 2.95
CA ASN A 146 4.98 11.11 4.08
C ASN A 146 4.76 12.51 4.70
N ARG A 147 3.89 13.33 4.12
CA ARG A 147 3.49 14.65 4.62
C ARG A 147 2.04 14.68 5.12
N LEU A 148 1.35 13.56 5.05
CA LEU A 148 -0.02 13.44 5.53
C LEU A 148 -0.06 13.36 7.06
N PRO A 149 -1.08 13.95 7.71
CA PRO A 149 -1.28 13.82 9.16
C PRO A 149 -1.37 12.35 9.61
N SER A 150 -2.08 11.51 8.85
CA SER A 150 -2.19 10.07 9.13
C SER A 150 -0.84 9.37 9.16
N TYR A 151 0.11 9.81 8.33
CA TYR A 151 1.45 9.21 8.29
C TYR A 151 2.24 9.52 9.57
N THR A 152 2.18 10.77 10.02
CA THR A 152 2.82 11.18 11.27
C THR A 152 2.23 10.42 12.47
N ALA A 153 0.89 10.38 12.57
CA ALA A 153 0.21 9.64 13.61
C ALA A 153 0.55 8.14 13.60
N MET A 154 0.64 7.53 12.42
CA MET A 154 1.03 6.13 12.29
C MET A 154 2.50 5.89 12.68
N CYS A 155 3.41 6.81 12.36
CA CYS A 155 4.80 6.71 12.81
C CYS A 155 4.91 6.76 14.35
N GLU A 156 4.18 7.68 14.99
CA GLU A 156 4.13 7.78 16.45
C GLU A 156 3.54 6.52 17.08
N PHE A 157 2.47 6.00 16.50
CA PHE A 157 1.84 4.75 16.93
C PHE A 157 2.78 3.55 16.80
N ALA A 158 3.47 3.41 15.67
CA ALA A 158 4.41 2.32 15.41
C ALA A 158 5.61 2.34 16.39
N LEU A 159 6.07 3.53 16.78
CA LEU A 159 7.18 3.68 17.72
C LEU A 159 6.81 3.35 19.19
N GLN A 160 5.51 3.25 19.51
CA GLN A 160 5.07 2.75 20.83
C GLN A 160 5.21 1.23 20.94
N ASP A 161 5.35 0.52 19.83
CA ASP A 161 5.63 -0.90 19.81
C ASP A 161 7.10 -1.17 20.11
N GLU A 162 7.38 -1.93 21.18
CA GLU A 162 8.74 -2.20 21.63
C GLU A 162 9.58 -2.96 20.58
N GLN A 163 8.96 -3.88 19.81
CA GLN A 163 9.67 -4.66 18.79
C GLN A 163 10.07 -3.78 17.62
N VAL A 164 9.17 -2.91 17.19
CA VAL A 164 9.43 -1.96 16.09
C VAL A 164 10.50 -0.95 16.53
N ALA A 165 10.39 -0.38 17.72
CA ALA A 165 11.35 0.58 18.24
C ALA A 165 12.74 -0.05 18.43
N LEU A 166 12.82 -1.28 18.93
CA LEU A 166 14.09 -2.01 19.10
C LEU A 166 14.76 -2.25 17.75
N LEU A 167 14.02 -2.79 16.78
CA LEU A 167 14.55 -3.07 15.44
C LEU A 167 15.04 -1.80 14.76
N LEU A 168 14.28 -0.72 14.82
CA LEU A 168 14.67 0.57 14.24
C LEU A 168 15.95 1.12 14.87
N ASN A 169 16.09 1.01 16.19
CA ASN A 169 17.30 1.46 16.90
C ASN A 169 18.51 0.59 16.53
N GLN A 170 18.32 -0.72 16.39
CA GLN A 170 19.37 -1.63 15.92
C GLN A 170 19.85 -1.28 14.51
N GLU A 171 18.94 -1.09 13.58
CA GLU A 171 19.28 -0.70 12.20
C GLU A 171 20.04 0.63 12.13
N ARG A 172 19.61 1.62 12.93
CA ARG A 172 20.31 2.91 13.03
C ARG A 172 21.72 2.77 13.60
N TYR A 173 21.88 1.92 14.61
CA TYR A 173 23.19 1.67 15.19
C TYR A 173 24.13 0.97 14.20
N GLU A 174 23.64 -0.04 13.49
CA GLU A 174 24.40 -0.73 12.43
C GLU A 174 24.82 0.21 11.31
N GLN A 175 23.88 1.06 10.83
CA GLN A 175 24.18 2.06 9.82
C GLN A 175 25.24 3.05 10.31
N ALA A 176 25.09 3.62 11.50
CA ALA A 176 26.09 4.54 12.07
C ALA A 176 27.46 3.88 12.21
N THR A 177 27.52 2.61 12.65
CA THR A 177 28.77 1.86 12.77
C THR A 177 29.46 1.67 11.42
N GLN A 178 28.70 1.37 10.37
CA GLN A 178 29.22 1.24 9.01
C GLN A 178 29.75 2.56 8.47
N GLU A 179 29.03 3.66 8.67
CA GLU A 179 29.45 5.00 8.27
C GLU A 179 30.75 5.41 8.96
N PHE A 180 30.87 5.16 10.27
CA PHE A 180 32.10 5.43 11.02
C PHE A 180 33.29 4.57 10.57
N ALA A 181 33.07 3.28 10.28
CA ALA A 181 34.10 2.39 9.76
C ALA A 181 34.62 2.84 8.38
N ALA A 182 33.71 3.23 7.48
CA ALA A 182 34.06 3.74 6.16
C ALA A 182 34.85 5.07 6.24
N GLY A 183 34.45 5.98 7.15
CA GLY A 183 35.16 7.23 7.39
C GLY A 183 36.59 7.01 7.92
N ALA A 184 36.79 6.04 8.80
CA ALA A 184 38.11 5.70 9.34
C ALA A 184 39.05 5.10 8.28
N GLU A 185 38.55 4.36 7.30
CA GLU A 185 39.33 3.85 6.16
C GLU A 185 39.78 4.97 5.22
N ASP A 186 38.92 5.96 4.99
CA ASP A 186 39.23 7.13 4.15
C ASP A 186 40.33 8.02 4.82
N ASP A 187 40.24 8.23 6.11
CA ASP A 187 41.24 8.96 6.88
C ASP A 187 42.61 8.22 6.88
N ALA A 188 42.63 6.91 7.03
CA ALA A 188 43.84 6.10 6.96
C ALA A 188 44.45 6.14 5.55
N ASN A 189 43.65 6.15 4.50
CA ASN A 189 44.10 6.20 3.11
C ASN A 189 44.66 7.60 2.75
N TRP A 190 44.10 8.68 3.33
CA TRP A 190 44.61 10.04 3.18
C TRP A 190 45.96 10.22 3.87
N MET A 191 46.14 9.67 5.07
CA MET A 191 47.45 9.69 5.77
C MET A 191 48.55 8.92 5.01
N ARG A 192 48.23 7.77 4.40
CA ARG A 192 49.17 7.03 3.55
C ARG A 192 49.64 7.84 2.33
N LYS A 193 48.74 8.62 1.71
CA LYS A 193 49.10 9.48 0.56
C LYS A 193 50.08 10.60 0.95
N LEU A 194 49.96 11.12 2.16
CA LEU A 194 50.92 12.15 2.68
C LEU A 194 52.30 11.58 2.96
N THR A 195 52.41 10.32 3.40
CA THR A 195 53.68 9.69 3.76
C THR A 195 54.52 9.26 2.53
N ILE A 196 53.90 9.13 1.34
CA ILE A 196 54.56 8.76 0.10
C ILE A 196 55.10 10.00 -0.66
N SER A 197 54.75 11.20 -0.24
CA SER A 197 55.10 12.48 -0.92
C SER A 197 56.35 13.19 -0.33
N THR A 198 57.07 12.54 0.55
CA THR A 198 58.36 12.99 1.11
C THR A 198 59.50 12.09 0.61
#